data_f5acd779d135627ac9be7f5e6cc69f59
#
_entry.id   f5acd779d135627ac9be7f5e6cc69f59
#
_cell.length_a   1.000
_cell.length_b   1.000
_cell.length_c   1.000
_cell.angle_alpha   90.00
_cell.angle_beta   90.00
_cell.angle_gamma   90.00
#
_symmetry.space_group_name_H-M   'P 1'
#
loop_
_entity.id
_entity.type
_entity.pdbx_description
1 polymer ?
#
loop_
_entity_poly.entity_id
_entity_poly.type
_entity_poly.pdbx_seq_one_letter_code
_entity_poly.pdbx_strand_id
1 'polypeptide(L)'
;MSFRATRARLIGIPFLLMAIGSWTPVFAMWWQGIEWTGAVGRAVAVWYAFPALIAVLFMQGPVLKQPILEPLGIRFVVSWWWLVAWFLPVAALAVGVIVTWWAGYEPVLTVEQLIENKRSMVPPGQMTEFEEYLAENRPPHPLMLIVLGMPAGLTFNLLLAFCDEVAFRGYFFREIPGGFWSRSTVIGVLWWLWLAPSVAAGNFYGVQGIGSVALALPWCVVASWVLVYLRVRSKSVIATALARGTILALTAAALDLTFGAPWWLGPFYGLSGIVGLLVVWLVFWIHDCTRDKGRLTTR
;
A
#
# COMPACT_ATOMS: atom_id res chain seq x y z
N MET A 1 26.39 5.07 -27.10
CA MET A 1 25.47 5.53 -26.03
C MET A 1 26.00 5.02 -24.69
N SER A 2 26.18 5.87 -23.66
CA SER A 2 26.75 5.40 -22.40
C SER A 2 25.79 4.46 -21.67
N PHE A 3 26.33 3.47 -20.98
CA PHE A 3 25.57 2.49 -20.15
C PHE A 3 24.61 3.17 -19.14
N ARG A 4 24.98 4.33 -18.61
CA ARG A 4 24.13 5.13 -17.70
C ARG A 4 22.91 5.74 -18.42
N ALA A 5 23.07 6.23 -19.64
CA ALA A 5 21.96 6.79 -20.42
C ALA A 5 20.91 5.72 -20.80
N THR A 6 21.36 4.49 -21.06
CA THR A 6 20.45 3.37 -21.32
C THR A 6 19.63 3.00 -20.09
N ARG A 7 20.25 2.90 -18.91
CA ARG A 7 19.52 2.57 -17.65
C ARG A 7 18.53 3.66 -17.24
N ALA A 8 18.89 4.93 -17.34
CA ALA A 8 17.97 6.03 -17.06
C ALA A 8 16.69 5.94 -17.93
N ARG A 9 16.83 5.54 -19.21
CA ARG A 9 15.68 5.30 -20.08
C ARG A 9 14.84 4.09 -19.68
N LEU A 10 15.48 2.99 -19.25
CA LEU A 10 14.79 1.79 -18.79
C LEU A 10 13.96 2.04 -17.52
N ILE A 11 14.31 3.02 -16.71
CA ILE A 11 13.53 3.41 -15.52
C ILE A 11 12.53 4.52 -15.87
N GLY A 12 12.98 5.57 -16.57
CA GLY A 12 12.19 6.77 -16.83
C GLY A 12 11.01 6.56 -17.76
N ILE A 13 11.19 5.79 -18.86
CA ILE A 13 10.11 5.56 -19.82
C ILE A 13 8.91 4.83 -19.19
N PRO A 14 9.07 3.65 -18.57
CA PRO A 14 7.92 2.97 -17.97
C PRO A 14 7.32 3.78 -16.82
N PHE A 15 8.12 4.48 -16.01
CA PHE A 15 7.62 5.36 -14.98
C PHE A 15 6.74 6.48 -15.58
N LEU A 16 7.17 7.12 -16.64
CA LEU A 16 6.40 8.17 -17.31
C LEU A 16 5.09 7.63 -17.90
N LEU A 17 5.13 6.47 -18.56
CA LEU A 17 3.94 5.85 -19.14
C LEU A 17 2.90 5.51 -18.06
N MET A 18 3.33 4.87 -16.95
CA MET A 18 2.42 4.55 -15.86
C MET A 18 1.91 5.82 -15.17
N ALA A 19 2.75 6.84 -15.00
CA ALA A 19 2.35 8.12 -14.41
C ALA A 19 1.27 8.80 -15.26
N ILE A 20 1.47 8.95 -16.55
CA ILE A 20 0.47 9.53 -17.46
C ILE A 20 -0.85 8.77 -17.33
N GLY A 21 -0.83 7.45 -17.44
CA GLY A 21 -2.05 6.64 -17.39
C GLY A 21 -2.81 6.70 -16.06
N SER A 22 -2.07 6.79 -14.92
CA SER A 22 -2.65 6.85 -13.59
C SER A 22 -3.03 8.28 -13.16
N TRP A 23 -2.24 9.28 -13.50
CA TRP A 23 -2.44 10.67 -13.06
C TRP A 23 -3.54 11.38 -13.85
N THR A 24 -3.67 11.11 -15.15
CA THR A 24 -4.65 11.77 -16.02
C THR A 24 -6.08 11.71 -15.45
N PRO A 25 -6.64 10.56 -15.05
CA PRO A 25 -7.98 10.53 -14.47
C PRO A 25 -8.08 11.26 -13.12
N VAL A 26 -7.02 11.28 -12.31
CA VAL A 26 -7.00 12.05 -11.05
C VAL A 26 -7.07 13.55 -11.31
N PHE A 27 -6.27 14.05 -12.25
CA PHE A 27 -6.32 15.47 -12.64
C PHE A 27 -7.65 15.84 -13.31
N ALA A 28 -8.24 14.93 -14.10
CA ALA A 28 -9.57 15.15 -14.67
C ALA A 28 -10.66 15.26 -13.59
N MET A 29 -10.59 14.44 -12.54
CA MET A 29 -11.48 14.56 -11.38
C MET A 29 -11.30 15.90 -10.66
N TRP A 30 -10.06 16.32 -10.39
CA TRP A 30 -9.78 17.60 -9.76
C TRP A 30 -10.34 18.77 -10.57
N TRP A 31 -10.13 18.74 -11.88
CA TRP A 31 -10.65 19.77 -12.78
C TRP A 31 -12.18 19.88 -12.73
N GLN A 32 -12.87 18.76 -12.52
CA GLN A 32 -14.33 18.69 -12.45
C GLN A 32 -14.89 18.86 -11.03
N GLY A 33 -14.04 19.06 -10.01
CA GLY A 33 -14.46 19.15 -8.60
C GLY A 33 -15.03 17.84 -8.03
N ILE A 34 -14.69 16.70 -8.62
CA ILE A 34 -15.17 15.38 -8.18
C ILE A 34 -14.33 14.90 -7.00
N GLU A 35 -15.00 14.51 -5.91
CA GLU A 35 -14.32 14.00 -4.71
C GLU A 35 -13.83 12.56 -4.86
N TRP A 36 -12.69 12.26 -4.22
CA TRP A 36 -12.09 10.92 -4.21
C TRP A 36 -12.98 9.86 -3.58
N THR A 37 -13.73 10.21 -2.54
CA THR A 37 -14.59 9.31 -1.77
C THR A 37 -15.84 8.84 -2.52
N GLY A 38 -16.24 9.53 -3.60
CA GLY A 38 -17.39 9.20 -4.41
C GLY A 38 -17.23 7.97 -5.31
N ALA A 39 -18.26 7.61 -6.04
CA ALA A 39 -18.25 6.45 -6.95
C ALA A 39 -17.19 6.57 -8.06
N VAL A 40 -17.02 7.78 -8.63
CA VAL A 40 -16.00 8.05 -9.64
C VAL A 40 -14.59 7.90 -9.05
N GLY A 41 -14.35 8.42 -7.85
CA GLY A 41 -13.07 8.28 -7.16
C GLY A 41 -12.71 6.81 -6.90
N ARG A 42 -13.68 5.98 -6.50
CA ARG A 42 -13.47 4.53 -6.35
C ARG A 42 -13.12 3.86 -7.69
N ALA A 43 -13.79 4.25 -8.79
CA ALA A 43 -13.46 3.73 -10.11
C ALA A 43 -12.04 4.14 -10.55
N VAL A 44 -11.64 5.38 -10.29
CA VAL A 44 -10.27 5.88 -10.57
C VAL A 44 -9.26 5.18 -9.68
N ALA A 45 -9.56 4.89 -8.41
CA ALA A 45 -8.69 4.13 -7.52
C ALA A 45 -8.42 2.70 -8.04
N VAL A 46 -9.44 2.05 -8.58
CA VAL A 46 -9.31 0.73 -9.24
C VAL A 46 -8.47 0.85 -10.52
N TRP A 47 -8.76 1.84 -11.36
CA TRP A 47 -8.00 2.07 -12.59
C TRP A 47 -6.52 2.34 -12.33
N TYR A 48 -6.21 3.02 -11.24
CA TYR A 48 -4.88 3.56 -10.93
C TYR A 48 -3.74 2.52 -11.01
N ALA A 49 -4.01 1.27 -10.68
CA ALA A 49 -3.03 0.19 -10.70
C ALA A 49 -2.70 -0.35 -12.10
N PHE A 50 -3.67 -0.35 -13.03
CA PHE A 50 -3.50 -0.97 -14.35
C PHE A 50 -2.43 -0.34 -15.22
N PRO A 51 -2.28 1.01 -15.32
CA PRO A 51 -1.23 1.64 -16.11
C PRO A 51 0.19 1.19 -15.72
N ALA A 52 0.41 0.85 -14.42
CA ALA A 52 1.68 0.34 -13.96
C ALA A 52 2.03 -1.01 -14.60
N LEU A 53 1.07 -1.93 -14.61
CA LEU A 53 1.22 -3.23 -15.27
C LEU A 53 1.39 -3.07 -16.79
N ILE A 54 0.52 -2.28 -17.44
CA ILE A 54 0.54 -2.06 -18.90
C ILE A 54 1.89 -1.49 -19.34
N ALA A 55 2.42 -0.46 -18.65
CA ALA A 55 3.70 0.15 -18.97
C ALA A 55 4.85 -0.85 -18.88
N VAL A 56 4.86 -1.68 -17.85
CA VAL A 56 5.92 -2.68 -17.67
C VAL A 56 5.81 -3.82 -18.67
N LEU A 57 4.60 -4.31 -18.98
CA LEU A 57 4.41 -5.32 -20.01
C LEU A 57 4.80 -4.81 -21.39
N PHE A 58 4.50 -3.54 -21.70
CA PHE A 58 4.93 -2.89 -22.94
C PHE A 58 6.45 -2.81 -23.02
N MET A 59 7.12 -2.41 -21.94
CA MET A 59 8.58 -2.38 -21.90
C MET A 59 9.18 -3.79 -22.04
N GLN A 60 8.66 -4.75 -21.29
CA GLN A 60 9.23 -6.11 -21.24
C GLN A 60 9.05 -6.86 -22.57
N GLY A 61 7.86 -6.82 -23.16
CA GLY A 61 7.53 -7.52 -24.41
C GLY A 61 7.97 -6.75 -25.66
N PRO A 62 7.21 -5.75 -26.13
CA PRO A 62 7.46 -5.04 -27.37
C PRO A 62 8.83 -4.36 -27.45
N VAL A 63 9.31 -3.71 -26.37
CA VAL A 63 10.54 -2.92 -26.40
C VAL A 63 11.78 -3.79 -26.16
N LEU A 64 11.81 -4.58 -25.07
CA LEU A 64 12.98 -5.37 -24.69
C LEU A 64 12.99 -6.77 -25.30
N LYS A 65 11.85 -7.24 -25.81
CA LYS A 65 11.67 -8.59 -26.37
C LYS A 65 12.12 -9.71 -25.41
N GLN A 66 11.82 -9.54 -24.12
CA GLN A 66 12.20 -10.45 -23.05
C GLN A 66 10.99 -11.24 -22.54
N PRO A 67 11.18 -12.44 -21.98
CA PRO A 67 10.11 -13.19 -21.31
C PRO A 67 9.49 -12.35 -20.17
N ILE A 68 8.18 -12.53 -19.95
CA ILE A 68 7.44 -11.73 -18.95
C ILE A 68 7.58 -12.34 -17.56
N LEU A 69 7.31 -13.63 -17.41
CA LEU A 69 7.08 -14.23 -16.10
C LEU A 69 8.34 -14.26 -15.22
N GLU A 70 9.36 -14.96 -15.69
CA GLU A 70 10.55 -15.22 -14.89
C GLU A 70 11.37 -13.96 -14.55
N PRO A 71 11.70 -13.09 -15.51
CA PRO A 71 12.50 -11.89 -15.23
C PRO A 71 11.79 -10.89 -14.31
N LEU A 72 10.45 -10.84 -14.33
CA LEU A 72 9.65 -10.00 -13.44
C LEU A 72 9.39 -10.68 -12.07
N GLY A 73 9.83 -11.92 -11.90
CA GLY A 73 9.62 -12.67 -10.67
C GLY A 73 8.17 -13.10 -10.43
N ILE A 74 7.40 -13.23 -11.51
CA ILE A 74 6.04 -13.77 -11.47
C ILE A 74 6.15 -15.29 -11.39
N ARG A 75 6.32 -15.79 -10.17
CA ARG A 75 6.53 -17.22 -9.89
C ARG A 75 5.59 -17.66 -8.79
N PHE A 76 4.89 -18.75 -9.02
CA PHE A 76 4.03 -19.40 -8.03
C PHE A 76 4.87 -20.41 -7.22
N VAL A 77 5.77 -19.91 -6.39
CA VAL A 77 6.59 -20.72 -5.49
C VAL A 77 6.07 -20.54 -4.08
N VAL A 78 5.16 -21.44 -3.66
CA VAL A 78 4.60 -21.41 -2.30
C VAL A 78 5.70 -21.73 -1.31
N SER A 79 5.86 -20.87 -0.31
CA SER A 79 6.81 -21.01 0.79
C SER A 79 6.20 -20.42 2.06
N TRP A 80 6.81 -20.68 3.20
CA TRP A 80 6.45 -20.06 4.47
C TRP A 80 6.33 -18.52 4.39
N TRP A 81 7.09 -17.87 3.49
CA TRP A 81 7.03 -16.43 3.27
C TRP A 81 5.67 -15.92 2.74
N TRP A 82 4.83 -16.80 2.21
CA TRP A 82 3.46 -16.43 1.82
C TRP A 82 2.57 -16.21 3.05
N LEU A 83 2.74 -17.02 4.10
CA LEU A 83 2.06 -16.77 5.37
C LEU A 83 2.57 -15.48 6.01
N VAL A 84 3.89 -15.27 6.01
CA VAL A 84 4.46 -14.00 6.47
C VAL A 84 3.88 -12.83 5.69
N ALA A 85 3.78 -12.91 4.36
CA ALA A 85 3.19 -11.88 3.51
C ALA A 85 1.75 -11.57 3.89
N TRP A 86 0.96 -12.59 4.19
CA TRP A 86 -0.45 -12.44 4.50
C TRP A 86 -0.70 -11.84 5.88
N PHE A 87 0.06 -12.25 6.90
CA PHE A 87 -0.11 -11.79 8.28
C PHE A 87 0.66 -10.50 8.63
N LEU A 88 1.67 -10.15 7.85
CA LEU A 88 2.49 -8.96 8.07
C LEU A 88 1.68 -7.65 8.19
N PRO A 89 0.68 -7.37 7.32
CA PRO A 89 -0.12 -6.16 7.44
C PRO A 89 -0.92 -6.10 8.74
N VAL A 90 -1.41 -7.25 9.21
CA VAL A 90 -2.13 -7.34 10.50
C VAL A 90 -1.18 -7.04 11.66
N ALA A 91 0.05 -7.58 11.63
CA ALA A 91 1.05 -7.30 12.65
C ALA A 91 1.44 -5.80 12.69
N ALA A 92 1.66 -5.18 11.52
CA ALA A 92 1.94 -3.75 11.42
C ALA A 92 0.77 -2.90 11.95
N LEU A 93 -0.47 -3.26 11.58
CA LEU A 93 -1.68 -2.59 12.05
C LEU A 93 -1.84 -2.71 13.56
N ALA A 94 -1.62 -3.89 14.14
CA ALA A 94 -1.73 -4.10 15.58
C ALA A 94 -0.74 -3.22 16.36
N VAL A 95 0.51 -3.14 15.90
CA VAL A 95 1.51 -2.20 16.48
C VAL A 95 1.04 -0.76 16.31
N GLY A 96 0.53 -0.39 15.14
CA GLY A 96 -0.01 0.95 14.89
C GLY A 96 -1.13 1.33 15.85
N VAL A 97 -2.09 0.41 16.11
CA VAL A 97 -3.18 0.62 17.09
C VAL A 97 -2.61 0.81 18.51
N ILE A 98 -1.63 -0.01 18.92
CA ILE A 98 -0.96 0.13 20.23
C ILE A 98 -0.28 1.49 20.37
N VAL A 99 0.44 1.95 19.33
CA VAL A 99 1.11 3.25 19.33
C VAL A 99 0.10 4.40 19.39
N THR A 100 -1.01 4.29 18.66
CA THR A 100 -2.09 5.27 18.69
C THR A 100 -2.74 5.33 20.08
N TRP A 101 -2.92 4.18 20.74
CA TRP A 101 -3.40 4.10 22.10
C TRP A 101 -2.43 4.77 23.10
N TRP A 102 -1.15 4.52 23.01
CA TRP A 102 -0.14 5.20 23.84
C TRP A 102 -0.11 6.72 23.62
N ALA A 103 -0.50 7.18 22.44
CA ALA A 103 -0.66 8.60 22.14
C ALA A 103 -1.97 9.21 22.72
N GLY A 104 -2.77 8.43 23.45
CA GLY A 104 -3.97 8.88 24.15
C GLY A 104 -5.29 8.68 23.40
N TYR A 105 -5.29 7.92 22.29
CA TYR A 105 -6.50 7.63 21.51
C TYR A 105 -6.95 6.19 21.76
N GLU A 106 -8.17 6.03 22.25
CA GLU A 106 -8.69 4.72 22.62
C GLU A 106 -8.89 3.79 21.43
N PRO A 107 -8.52 2.49 21.54
CA PRO A 107 -8.83 1.52 20.53
C PRO A 107 -10.34 1.19 20.54
N VAL A 108 -10.91 1.01 19.36
CA VAL A 108 -12.29 0.59 19.18
C VAL A 108 -12.37 -0.93 19.30
N LEU A 109 -12.88 -1.41 20.42
CA LEU A 109 -12.91 -2.83 20.76
C LEU A 109 -14.32 -3.43 20.78
N THR A 110 -15.38 -2.58 20.80
CA THR A 110 -16.77 -3.05 20.81
C THR A 110 -17.56 -2.50 19.64
N VAL A 111 -18.71 -3.12 19.35
CA VAL A 111 -19.61 -2.65 18.27
C VAL A 111 -20.18 -1.27 18.60
N GLU A 112 -20.47 -1.01 19.86
CA GLU A 112 -21.00 0.26 20.34
C GLU A 112 -19.98 1.39 20.14
N GLN A 113 -18.71 1.14 20.49
CA GLN A 113 -17.61 2.08 20.22
C GLN A 113 -17.42 2.32 18.71
N LEU A 114 -17.55 1.26 17.88
CA LEU A 114 -17.47 1.37 16.43
C LEU A 114 -18.59 2.26 15.87
N ILE A 115 -19.81 2.06 16.34
CA ILE A 115 -20.97 2.88 15.94
C ILE A 115 -20.75 4.34 16.35
N GLU A 116 -20.31 4.58 17.59
CA GLU A 116 -20.05 5.93 18.08
C GLU A 116 -18.91 6.63 17.31
N ASN A 117 -17.83 5.90 17.01
CA ASN A 117 -16.73 6.40 16.18
C ASN A 117 -17.24 6.80 14.78
N LYS A 118 -18.05 5.96 14.15
CA LYS A 118 -18.66 6.29 12.86
C LYS A 118 -19.61 7.48 12.97
N ARG A 119 -20.45 7.52 14.00
CA ARG A 119 -21.38 8.64 14.25
C ARG A 119 -20.62 9.98 14.37
N SER A 120 -19.46 10.00 15.03
CA SER A 120 -18.64 11.21 15.16
C SER A 120 -18.08 11.74 13.83
N MET A 121 -18.03 10.90 12.80
CA MET A 121 -17.53 11.26 11.46
C MET A 121 -18.63 11.68 10.48
N VAL A 122 -19.91 11.42 10.82
CA VAL A 122 -21.06 11.74 9.95
C VAL A 122 -21.41 13.22 10.06
N PRO A 123 -21.55 13.95 8.94
CA PRO A 123 -22.04 15.33 8.95
C PRO A 123 -23.45 15.43 9.55
N PRO A 124 -23.78 16.50 10.30
CA PRO A 124 -25.09 16.64 10.95
C PRO A 124 -26.29 16.47 10.02
N GLY A 125 -26.18 16.91 8.76
CA GLY A 125 -27.26 16.79 7.77
C GLY A 125 -27.50 15.37 7.23
N GLN A 126 -26.61 14.42 7.52
CA GLN A 126 -26.71 13.01 7.09
C GLN A 126 -26.97 12.06 8.26
N MET A 127 -27.14 12.57 9.46
CA MET A 127 -27.29 11.76 10.66
C MET A 127 -28.54 10.87 10.63
N THR A 128 -29.67 11.39 10.14
CA THR A 128 -30.92 10.62 10.03
C THR A 128 -30.76 9.42 9.09
N GLU A 129 -30.17 9.63 7.91
CA GLU A 129 -29.90 8.57 6.94
C GLU A 129 -28.93 7.52 7.51
N PHE A 130 -27.94 7.97 8.26
CA PHE A 130 -26.99 7.08 8.93
C PHE A 130 -27.65 6.22 10.01
N GLU A 131 -28.56 6.77 10.84
CA GLU A 131 -29.27 6.01 11.85
C GLU A 131 -30.26 4.99 11.23
N GLU A 132 -30.94 5.36 10.15
CA GLU A 132 -31.79 4.44 9.38
C GLU A 132 -30.94 3.29 8.80
N TYR A 133 -29.77 3.61 8.21
CA TYR A 133 -28.85 2.59 7.72
C TYR A 133 -28.38 1.64 8.84
N LEU A 134 -28.07 2.15 10.03
CA LEU A 134 -27.64 1.33 11.17
C LEU A 134 -28.76 0.44 11.71
N ALA A 135 -30.01 0.88 11.64
CA ALA A 135 -31.16 0.09 12.08
C ALA A 135 -31.31 -1.20 11.23
N GLU A 136 -30.99 -1.12 9.94
CA GLU A 136 -31.03 -2.25 9.02
C GLU A 136 -29.69 -3.04 8.95
N ASN A 137 -28.57 -2.34 9.15
CA ASN A 137 -27.23 -2.86 8.89
C ASN A 137 -26.30 -2.68 10.09
N ARG A 138 -26.51 -3.47 11.15
CA ARG A 138 -25.61 -3.43 12.31
C ARG A 138 -24.19 -3.85 11.92
N PRO A 139 -23.15 -3.03 12.19
CA PRO A 139 -21.78 -3.38 11.83
C PRO A 139 -21.29 -4.60 12.63
N PRO A 140 -20.40 -5.40 12.05
CA PRO A 140 -19.80 -6.52 12.76
C PRO A 140 -18.85 -6.03 13.86
N HIS A 141 -18.46 -6.93 14.76
CA HIS A 141 -17.44 -6.65 15.76
C HIS A 141 -16.13 -6.14 15.11
N PRO A 142 -15.41 -5.13 15.68
CA PRO A 142 -14.21 -4.56 15.07
C PRO A 142 -13.16 -5.60 14.66
N LEU A 143 -12.94 -6.65 15.45
CA LEU A 143 -12.02 -7.73 15.08
C LEU A 143 -12.49 -8.51 13.84
N MET A 144 -13.79 -8.61 13.60
CA MET A 144 -14.31 -9.26 12.38
C MET A 144 -13.98 -8.47 11.12
N LEU A 145 -13.80 -7.15 11.21
CA LEU A 145 -13.34 -6.34 10.08
C LEU A 145 -11.94 -6.79 9.62
N ILE A 146 -11.05 -7.13 10.57
CA ILE A 146 -9.72 -7.67 10.28
C ILE A 146 -9.85 -9.08 9.69
N VAL A 147 -10.63 -9.96 10.35
CA VAL A 147 -10.81 -11.35 9.91
C VAL A 147 -11.41 -11.44 8.51
N LEU A 148 -12.39 -10.59 8.18
CA LEU A 148 -13.01 -10.52 6.85
C LEU A 148 -12.12 -9.82 5.82
N GLY A 149 -11.31 -8.85 6.24
CA GLY A 149 -10.35 -8.15 5.39
C GLY A 149 -9.22 -9.07 4.89
N MET A 150 -8.79 -10.05 5.70
CA MET A 150 -7.71 -10.95 5.31
C MET A 150 -8.03 -11.81 4.06
N PRO A 151 -9.17 -12.51 3.94
CA PRO A 151 -9.57 -13.18 2.70
C PRO A 151 -9.77 -12.22 1.53
N ALA A 152 -10.29 -11.00 1.77
CA ALA A 152 -10.43 -9.98 0.73
C ALA A 152 -9.08 -9.59 0.11
N GLY A 153 -7.99 -9.64 0.90
CA GLY A 153 -6.63 -9.48 0.43
C GLY A 153 -6.15 -10.55 -0.55
N LEU A 154 -6.78 -11.73 -0.57
CA LEU A 154 -6.49 -12.85 -1.47
C LEU A 154 -7.27 -12.79 -2.80
N THR A 155 -8.22 -11.88 -2.94
CA THR A 155 -9.14 -11.81 -4.08
C THR A 155 -8.89 -10.57 -4.93
N PHE A 156 -9.86 -9.69 -5.06
CA PHE A 156 -9.77 -8.50 -5.91
C PHE A 156 -8.61 -7.57 -5.53
N ASN A 157 -8.35 -7.41 -4.24
CA ASN A 157 -7.24 -6.58 -3.77
C ASN A 157 -5.87 -7.16 -4.15
N LEU A 158 -5.74 -8.51 -4.21
CA LEU A 158 -4.53 -9.16 -4.72
C LEU A 158 -4.28 -8.79 -6.19
N LEU A 159 -5.34 -8.79 -7.02
CA LEU A 159 -5.22 -8.46 -8.45
C LEU A 159 -4.77 -7.00 -8.65
N LEU A 160 -5.36 -6.06 -7.91
CA LEU A 160 -4.96 -4.65 -7.96
C LEU A 160 -3.51 -4.48 -7.50
N ALA A 161 -3.16 -5.07 -6.37
CA ALA A 161 -1.81 -5.03 -5.84
C ALA A 161 -0.80 -5.73 -6.76
N PHE A 162 -1.17 -6.78 -7.46
CA PHE A 162 -0.31 -7.44 -8.42
C PHE A 162 0.10 -6.51 -9.55
N CYS A 163 -0.79 -5.64 -10.01
CA CYS A 163 -0.50 -4.69 -11.08
C CYS A 163 0.66 -3.73 -10.71
N ASP A 164 0.62 -3.14 -9.51
CA ASP A 164 1.68 -2.24 -9.08
C ASP A 164 2.93 -2.98 -8.58
N GLU A 165 2.79 -4.15 -7.94
CA GLU A 165 3.93 -4.94 -7.49
C GLU A 165 4.77 -5.52 -8.64
N VAL A 166 4.15 -5.90 -9.76
CA VAL A 166 4.89 -6.31 -10.97
C VAL A 166 5.76 -5.15 -11.48
N ALA A 167 5.28 -3.91 -11.39
CA ALA A 167 6.08 -2.74 -11.74
C ALA A 167 7.19 -2.51 -10.70
N PHE A 168 6.86 -2.35 -9.42
CA PHE A 168 7.82 -1.90 -8.41
C PHE A 168 8.75 -3.02 -7.93
N ARG A 169 8.24 -4.23 -7.61
CA ARG A 169 9.03 -5.36 -7.08
C ARG A 169 9.39 -6.39 -8.15
N GLY A 170 8.83 -6.25 -9.35
CA GLY A 170 9.26 -6.99 -10.54
C GLY A 170 10.27 -6.20 -11.36
N TYR A 171 9.78 -5.27 -12.15
CA TYR A 171 10.56 -4.54 -13.16
C TYR A 171 11.57 -3.58 -12.54
N PHE A 172 11.13 -2.59 -11.74
CA PHE A 172 12.06 -1.61 -11.15
C PHE A 172 13.05 -2.26 -10.19
N PHE A 173 12.65 -3.30 -9.46
CA PHE A 173 13.59 -4.06 -8.63
C PHE A 173 14.74 -4.66 -9.44
N ARG A 174 14.50 -5.10 -10.65
CA ARG A 174 15.53 -5.62 -11.57
C ARG A 174 16.39 -4.49 -12.16
N GLU A 175 15.76 -3.40 -12.62
CA GLU A 175 16.46 -2.35 -13.37
C GLU A 175 17.23 -1.36 -12.48
N ILE A 176 16.80 -1.13 -11.24
CA ILE A 176 17.48 -0.21 -10.32
C ILE A 176 18.74 -0.88 -9.76
N PRO A 177 19.93 -0.30 -10.01
CA PRO A 177 21.19 -0.84 -9.51
C PRO A 177 21.35 -0.58 -8.01
N GLY A 178 22.33 -1.27 -7.41
CA GLY A 178 22.74 -1.06 -6.02
C GLY A 178 22.35 -2.19 -5.08
N GLY A 179 22.76 -2.05 -3.83
CA GLY A 179 22.43 -2.98 -2.75
C GLY A 179 21.00 -2.82 -2.25
N PHE A 180 20.65 -3.57 -1.22
CA PHE A 180 19.31 -3.59 -0.66
C PHE A 180 18.77 -2.20 -0.33
N TRP A 181 19.50 -1.42 0.46
CA TRP A 181 19.05 -0.10 0.94
C TRP A 181 18.81 0.91 -0.19
N SER A 182 19.80 1.04 -1.07
CA SER A 182 19.69 1.96 -2.21
C SER A 182 18.51 1.60 -3.10
N ARG A 183 18.40 0.32 -3.47
CA ARG A 183 17.34 -0.17 -4.36
C ARG A 183 15.96 -0.02 -3.74
N SER A 184 15.76 -0.49 -2.51
CA SER A 184 14.46 -0.45 -1.84
C SER A 184 14.01 0.99 -1.55
N THR A 185 14.93 1.88 -1.17
CA THR A 185 14.62 3.29 -0.95
C THR A 185 14.22 3.99 -2.25
N VAL A 186 14.99 3.79 -3.34
CA VAL A 186 14.64 4.37 -4.65
C VAL A 186 13.29 3.87 -5.13
N ILE A 187 13.00 2.57 -4.98
CA ILE A 187 11.67 2.02 -5.31
C ILE A 187 10.58 2.68 -4.45
N GLY A 188 10.82 2.89 -3.16
CA GLY A 188 9.87 3.55 -2.26
C GLY A 188 9.58 5.00 -2.66
N VAL A 189 10.62 5.74 -3.06
CA VAL A 189 10.49 7.12 -3.57
C VAL A 189 9.73 7.16 -4.90
N LEU A 190 10.04 6.28 -5.84
CA LEU A 190 9.30 6.18 -7.11
C LEU A 190 7.84 5.80 -6.88
N TRP A 191 7.59 4.89 -5.96
CA TRP A 191 6.24 4.49 -5.59
C TRP A 191 5.45 5.64 -4.97
N TRP A 192 6.05 6.39 -4.05
CA TRP A 192 5.50 7.62 -3.50
C TRP A 192 5.19 8.66 -4.59
N LEU A 193 6.13 8.95 -5.47
CA LEU A 193 5.94 9.89 -6.58
C LEU A 193 4.74 9.49 -7.45
N TRP A 194 4.64 8.20 -7.78
CA TRP A 194 3.51 7.68 -8.55
C TRP A 194 2.18 7.84 -7.80
N LEU A 195 2.13 7.61 -6.49
CA LEU A 195 0.94 7.74 -5.66
C LEU A 195 0.59 9.20 -5.33
N ALA A 196 1.52 10.15 -5.41
CA ALA A 196 1.37 11.50 -4.92
C ALA A 196 0.09 12.22 -5.37
N PRO A 197 -0.34 12.19 -6.65
CA PRO A 197 -1.59 12.85 -7.06
C PRO A 197 -2.83 12.20 -6.42
N SER A 198 -2.88 10.88 -6.31
CA SER A 198 -4.02 10.20 -5.67
C SER A 198 -4.07 10.47 -4.17
N VAL A 199 -2.93 10.51 -3.50
CA VAL A 199 -2.84 10.85 -2.07
C VAL A 199 -3.26 12.30 -1.84
N ALA A 200 -2.82 13.23 -2.71
CA ALA A 200 -3.25 14.63 -2.65
C ALA A 200 -4.76 14.78 -2.86
N ALA A 201 -5.38 13.88 -3.62
CA ALA A 201 -6.84 13.84 -3.84
C ALA A 201 -7.63 13.20 -2.68
N GLY A 202 -6.96 12.62 -1.67
CA GLY A 202 -7.60 12.03 -0.49
C GLY A 202 -7.42 10.51 -0.36
N ASN A 203 -6.68 9.86 -1.26
CA ASN A 203 -6.30 8.46 -1.07
C ASN A 203 -5.44 8.31 0.19
N PHE A 204 -5.46 7.17 0.86
CA PHE A 204 -4.78 6.83 2.12
C PHE A 204 -5.44 7.41 3.37
N TYR A 205 -5.65 8.73 3.44
CA TYR A 205 -5.99 9.42 4.68
C TYR A 205 -7.42 9.98 4.70
N GLY A 206 -8.15 9.96 3.58
CA GLY A 206 -9.45 10.62 3.45
C GLY A 206 -9.36 12.14 3.46
N VAL A 207 -8.16 12.72 3.54
CA VAL A 207 -7.93 14.17 3.52
C VAL A 207 -7.07 14.58 2.34
N GLN A 208 -7.38 15.74 1.78
CA GLN A 208 -6.68 16.30 0.63
C GLN A 208 -5.50 17.20 1.07
N GLY A 209 -4.53 17.34 0.20
CA GLY A 209 -3.49 18.35 0.31
C GLY A 209 -2.06 17.83 0.45
N ILE A 210 -1.12 18.78 0.54
CA ILE A 210 0.32 18.49 0.52
C ILE A 210 0.81 17.77 1.80
N GLY A 211 0.13 17.95 2.93
CA GLY A 211 0.49 17.29 4.19
C GLY A 211 0.36 15.78 4.10
N SER A 212 -0.72 15.28 3.47
CA SER A 212 -0.92 13.85 3.25
C SER A 212 0.15 13.26 2.32
N VAL A 213 0.51 14.00 1.26
CA VAL A 213 1.59 13.61 0.33
C VAL A 213 2.94 13.54 1.05
N ALA A 214 3.25 14.52 1.90
CA ALA A 214 4.49 14.54 2.67
C ALA A 214 4.60 13.34 3.62
N LEU A 215 3.51 12.99 4.33
CA LEU A 215 3.49 11.86 5.24
C LEU A 215 3.54 10.50 4.50
N ALA A 216 3.01 10.43 3.30
CA ALA A 216 3.07 9.21 2.48
C ALA A 216 4.50 8.84 2.06
N LEU A 217 5.44 9.80 1.98
CA LEU A 217 6.83 9.52 1.59
C LEU A 217 7.53 8.54 2.57
N PRO A 218 7.67 8.83 3.86
CA PRO A 218 8.30 7.90 4.78
C PRO A 218 7.55 6.58 4.86
N TRP A 219 6.21 6.57 4.77
CA TRP A 219 5.44 5.35 4.72
C TRP A 219 5.81 4.48 3.51
N CYS A 220 5.83 5.03 2.30
CA CYS A 220 6.19 4.31 1.07
C CYS A 220 7.63 3.78 1.11
N VAL A 221 8.56 4.55 1.68
CA VAL A 221 9.96 4.13 1.81
C VAL A 221 10.09 2.93 2.75
N VAL A 222 9.52 3.01 3.96
CA VAL A 222 9.59 1.91 4.94
C VAL A 222 8.84 0.69 4.45
N ALA A 223 7.64 0.87 3.90
CA ALA A 223 6.88 -0.23 3.28
C ALA A 223 7.67 -0.88 2.13
N SER A 224 8.43 -0.09 1.36
CA SER A 224 9.26 -0.63 0.29
C SER A 224 10.42 -1.47 0.83
N TRP A 225 11.05 -1.12 1.95
CA TRP A 225 12.05 -1.98 2.59
C TRP A 225 11.48 -3.34 2.97
N VAL A 226 10.30 -3.34 3.60
CA VAL A 226 9.58 -4.56 3.99
C VAL A 226 9.22 -5.41 2.77
N LEU A 227 8.60 -4.80 1.75
CA LEU A 227 8.15 -5.52 0.56
C LEU A 227 9.32 -6.02 -0.31
N VAL A 228 10.41 -5.26 -0.43
CA VAL A 228 11.61 -5.72 -1.16
C VAL A 228 12.27 -6.88 -0.41
N TYR A 229 12.34 -6.84 0.92
CA TYR A 229 12.84 -7.97 1.70
C TYR A 229 11.99 -9.23 1.46
N LEU A 230 10.67 -9.08 1.56
CA LEU A 230 9.72 -10.16 1.27
C LEU A 230 9.89 -10.69 -0.17
N ARG A 231 10.06 -9.81 -1.17
CA ARG A 231 10.32 -10.18 -2.57
C ARG A 231 11.56 -11.06 -2.72
N VAL A 232 12.64 -10.71 -2.04
CA VAL A 232 13.90 -11.48 -2.11
C VAL A 232 13.74 -12.84 -1.42
N ARG A 233 13.09 -12.88 -0.25
CA ARG A 233 12.91 -14.10 0.54
C ARG A 233 11.91 -15.07 -0.09
N SER A 234 10.79 -14.58 -0.57
CA SER A 234 9.77 -15.40 -1.24
C SER A 234 10.14 -15.79 -2.67
N LYS A 235 11.06 -15.06 -3.30
CA LYS A 235 11.41 -15.15 -4.73
C LYS A 235 10.20 -14.94 -5.66
N SER A 236 9.13 -14.32 -5.17
CA SER A 236 7.86 -14.15 -5.88
C SER A 236 7.28 -12.74 -5.69
N VAL A 237 6.90 -12.10 -6.79
CA VAL A 237 6.11 -10.87 -6.79
C VAL A 237 4.68 -11.12 -6.31
N ILE A 238 4.16 -12.34 -6.50
CA ILE A 238 2.80 -12.69 -6.04
C ILE A 238 2.73 -12.65 -4.51
N ALA A 239 3.79 -13.04 -3.81
CA ALA A 239 3.85 -12.93 -2.35
C ALA A 239 3.86 -11.47 -1.87
N THR A 240 4.57 -10.56 -2.57
CA THR A 240 4.50 -9.12 -2.25
C THR A 240 3.14 -8.53 -2.59
N ALA A 241 2.53 -8.97 -3.70
CA ALA A 241 1.17 -8.58 -4.06
C ALA A 241 0.14 -9.06 -3.01
N LEU A 242 0.34 -10.23 -2.41
CA LEU A 242 -0.48 -10.70 -1.30
C LEU A 242 -0.39 -9.78 -0.08
N ALA A 243 0.82 -9.41 0.34
CA ALA A 243 1.00 -8.45 1.43
C ALA A 243 0.35 -7.10 1.11
N ARG A 244 0.58 -6.57 -0.09
CA ARG A 244 0.02 -5.29 -0.54
C ARG A 244 -1.50 -5.35 -0.70
N GLY A 245 -2.06 -6.44 -1.21
CA GLY A 245 -3.50 -6.67 -1.33
C GLY A 245 -4.18 -6.74 0.04
N THR A 246 -3.52 -7.37 1.03
CA THR A 246 -4.01 -7.39 2.42
C THR A 246 -3.94 -5.98 3.04
N ILE A 247 -2.91 -5.17 2.74
CA ILE A 247 -2.86 -3.75 3.11
C ILE A 247 -4.09 -3.02 2.56
N LEU A 248 -4.39 -3.17 1.26
CA LEU A 248 -5.56 -2.52 0.64
C LEU A 248 -6.87 -2.96 1.29
N ALA A 249 -7.04 -4.24 1.55
CA ALA A 249 -8.24 -4.79 2.15
C ALA A 249 -8.46 -4.30 3.60
N LEU A 250 -7.39 -4.10 4.37
CA LEU A 250 -7.46 -3.65 5.76
C LEU A 250 -7.54 -2.14 5.92
N THR A 251 -7.37 -1.36 4.84
CA THR A 251 -7.34 0.12 4.92
C THR A 251 -8.61 0.69 5.53
N ALA A 252 -9.79 0.22 5.09
CA ALA A 252 -11.06 0.70 5.62
C ALA A 252 -11.24 0.32 7.10
N ALA A 253 -10.89 -0.92 7.47
CA ALA A 253 -10.94 -1.37 8.86
C ALA A 253 -10.02 -0.54 9.76
N ALA A 254 -8.83 -0.21 9.28
CA ALA A 254 -7.84 0.53 10.06
C ALA A 254 -8.31 1.92 10.48
N LEU A 255 -9.12 2.60 9.67
CA LEU A 255 -9.72 3.90 10.00
C LEU A 255 -10.73 3.80 11.16
N ASP A 256 -11.36 2.63 11.29
CA ASP A 256 -12.39 2.38 12.28
C ASP A 256 -11.85 1.89 13.65
N LEU A 257 -10.56 1.52 13.73
CA LEU A 257 -9.98 0.87 14.92
C LEU A 257 -9.48 1.81 16.02
N THR A 258 -9.48 3.12 15.79
CA THR A 258 -9.04 4.12 16.80
C THR A 258 -10.04 5.26 16.86
N PHE A 259 -10.45 5.63 18.08
CA PHE A 259 -11.47 6.65 18.31
C PHE A 259 -10.85 8.06 18.21
N GLY A 260 -11.36 8.88 17.30
CA GLY A 260 -11.00 10.30 17.19
C GLY A 260 -9.53 10.59 16.86
N ALA A 261 -8.75 9.60 16.49
CA ALA A 261 -7.34 9.81 16.14
C ALA A 261 -7.21 10.69 14.88
N PRO A 262 -6.34 11.71 14.89
CA PRO A 262 -6.13 12.54 13.71
C PRO A 262 -5.51 11.71 12.57
N TRP A 263 -5.83 12.05 11.33
CA TRP A 263 -5.39 11.32 10.13
C TRP A 263 -3.87 11.07 10.05
N TRP A 264 -3.07 12.04 10.51
CA TRP A 264 -1.59 11.95 10.50
C TRP A 264 -1.03 10.97 11.54
N LEU A 265 -1.82 10.60 12.55
CA LEU A 265 -1.45 9.61 13.57
C LEU A 265 -2.06 8.22 13.29
N GLY A 266 -2.99 8.10 12.34
CA GLY A 266 -3.73 6.87 12.07
C GLY A 266 -2.89 5.58 12.09
N PRO A 267 -3.48 4.45 12.53
CA PRO A 267 -2.73 3.23 12.87
C PRO A 267 -2.17 2.49 11.64
N PHE A 268 -2.51 2.89 10.42
CA PHE A 268 -2.08 2.19 9.22
C PHE A 268 -1.19 3.03 8.31
N TYR A 269 -1.64 4.21 7.89
CA TYR A 269 -0.88 5.10 7.00
C TYR A 269 -0.25 6.28 7.73
N GLY A 270 -0.74 6.64 8.93
CA GLY A 270 -0.19 7.71 9.75
C GLY A 270 1.14 7.34 10.42
N LEU A 271 1.62 8.21 11.30
CA LEU A 271 2.87 8.00 12.04
C LEU A 271 2.86 6.68 12.82
N SER A 272 1.73 6.31 13.43
CA SER A 272 1.61 5.04 14.16
C SER A 272 1.77 3.83 13.23
N GLY A 273 1.22 3.90 12.01
CA GLY A 273 1.41 2.87 11.00
C GLY A 273 2.84 2.78 10.49
N ILE A 274 3.54 3.91 10.35
CA ILE A 274 4.97 3.93 10.01
C ILE A 274 5.78 3.22 11.10
N VAL A 275 5.49 3.47 12.38
CA VAL A 275 6.12 2.77 13.50
C VAL A 275 5.81 1.26 13.42
N GLY A 276 4.58 0.87 13.11
CA GLY A 276 4.20 -0.52 12.88
C GLY A 276 5.05 -1.20 11.79
N LEU A 277 5.23 -0.53 10.65
CA LEU A 277 6.09 -1.01 9.58
C LEU A 277 7.58 -1.06 9.98
N LEU A 278 8.06 -0.09 10.77
CA LEU A 278 9.44 -0.10 11.29
C LEU A 278 9.68 -1.26 12.25
N VAL A 279 8.71 -1.61 13.10
CA VAL A 279 8.81 -2.80 13.97
C VAL A 279 8.86 -4.08 13.13
N VAL A 280 8.02 -4.21 12.11
CA VAL A 280 8.09 -5.34 11.17
C VAL A 280 9.44 -5.38 10.45
N TRP A 281 9.91 -4.23 10.00
CA TRP A 281 11.23 -4.12 9.38
C TRP A 281 12.34 -4.53 10.33
N LEU A 282 12.31 -4.13 11.59
CA LEU A 282 13.28 -4.50 12.60
C LEU A 282 13.33 -6.04 12.79
N VAL A 283 12.17 -6.69 12.82
CA VAL A 283 12.10 -8.16 12.87
C VAL A 283 12.76 -8.79 11.64
N PHE A 284 12.54 -8.24 10.45
CA PHE A 284 13.17 -8.73 9.22
C PHE A 284 14.68 -8.50 9.21
N TRP A 285 15.13 -7.35 9.69
CA TRP A 285 16.56 -7.06 9.83
C TRP A 285 17.26 -7.99 10.82
N ILE A 286 16.65 -8.23 11.99
CA ILE A 286 17.14 -9.22 12.96
C ILE A 286 17.20 -10.61 12.34
N HIS A 287 16.15 -11.01 11.61
CA HIS A 287 16.14 -12.29 10.89
C HIS A 287 17.30 -12.38 9.88
N ASP A 288 17.58 -11.33 9.10
CA ASP A 288 18.69 -11.33 8.16
C ASP A 288 20.05 -11.44 8.87
N CYS A 289 20.24 -10.68 9.95
CA CYS A 289 21.48 -10.73 10.75
C CYS A 289 21.72 -12.09 11.40
N THR A 290 20.66 -12.73 11.90
CA THR A 290 20.79 -13.99 12.66
C THR A 290 20.86 -15.21 11.75
N ARG A 291 20.10 -15.27 10.68
CA ARG A 291 20.00 -16.44 9.79
C ARG A 291 20.97 -16.39 8.61
N ASP A 292 21.23 -15.21 8.07
CA ASP A 292 22.04 -15.04 6.84
C ASP A 292 23.27 -14.15 7.03
N LYS A 293 23.65 -13.86 8.27
CA LYS A 293 24.82 -13.02 8.60
C LYS A 293 24.77 -11.64 7.91
N GLY A 294 23.59 -11.07 7.81
CA GLY A 294 23.37 -9.76 7.19
C GLY A 294 23.57 -9.69 5.68
N ARG A 295 23.58 -10.81 4.97
CA ARG A 295 23.94 -10.87 3.53
C ARG A 295 23.07 -9.99 2.64
N LEU A 296 21.81 -9.73 3.00
CA LEU A 296 20.93 -8.85 2.23
C LEU A 296 21.14 -7.38 2.59
N THR A 297 21.22 -7.07 3.88
CA THR A 297 21.19 -5.69 4.38
C THR A 297 22.57 -5.05 4.50
N THR A 298 23.66 -5.82 4.41
CA THR A 298 25.05 -5.31 4.47
C THR A 298 25.69 -5.12 3.09
N ARG A 299 25.01 -5.45 1.99
CA ARG A 299 25.53 -5.33 0.63
C ARG A 299 24.83 -4.25 -0.19
#